data_dfe696bbc0f553b95177ddf959defe19
#
_entry.id   dfe696bbc0f553b95177ddf959defe19
#
_cell.length_a   1.000
_cell.length_b   1.000
_cell.length_c   1.000
_cell.angle_alpha   90.00
_cell.angle_beta   90.00
_cell.angle_gamma   90.00
#
_symmetry.space_group_name_H-M   'P 1'
#
loop_
_entity.id
_entity.type
_entity.pdbx_description
1 polymer ?
#
loop_
_entity_poly.entity_id
_entity_poly.type
_entity_poly.pdbx_seq_one_letter_code
_entity_poly.pdbx_strand_id
1 'polypeptide(L)'
;AMLFLHSEAASEDVIGDVFFVIWKERSMLTSIPNFHPYIYQAVRNGCLNVLKSGYISKRDDIPDTELQINIFNETPLDELSYKELHHAVKQAIISLPERCRIIFKMAKEEEMNHREIAETLNVKLCTVERQLLLAKAKIKEAIKPFLEKL
;
A
#
# COMPACT_ATOMS: atom_id res chain seq x y z
N ALA A 1 -4.29 6.19 -1.64
CA ALA A 1 -5.27 6.85 -0.76
C ALA A 1 -6.05 5.84 0.08
N MET A 2 -6.63 4.79 -0.51
CA MET A 2 -7.41 3.75 0.19
C MET A 2 -6.73 3.16 1.43
N LEU A 3 -5.40 2.93 1.37
CA LEU A 3 -4.63 2.42 2.53
C LEU A 3 -4.62 3.37 3.74
N PHE A 4 -4.94 4.65 3.56
CA PHE A 4 -4.96 5.66 4.61
C PHE A 4 -6.36 6.04 5.05
N LEU A 5 -7.29 6.11 4.10
CA LEU A 5 -8.63 6.66 4.36
C LEU A 5 -9.70 5.59 4.55
N HIS A 6 -9.45 4.36 4.08
CA HIS A 6 -10.41 3.24 4.12
C HIS A 6 -11.81 3.60 3.55
N SER A 7 -11.90 4.65 2.74
CA SER A 7 -13.11 5.16 2.10
C SER A 7 -12.83 5.46 0.64
N GLU A 8 -13.59 4.86 -0.26
CA GLU A 8 -13.45 5.03 -1.71
C GLU A 8 -13.71 6.48 -2.10
N ALA A 9 -14.84 7.05 -1.70
CA ALA A 9 -15.21 8.43 -2.00
C ALA A 9 -14.16 9.44 -1.51
N ALA A 10 -13.70 9.31 -0.24
CA ALA A 10 -12.67 10.20 0.28
C ALA A 10 -11.31 10.01 -0.41
N SER A 11 -11.04 8.80 -0.90
CA SER A 11 -9.82 8.51 -1.64
C SER A 11 -9.84 9.13 -3.03
N GLU A 12 -10.97 9.05 -3.72
CA GLU A 12 -11.19 9.69 -5.03
C GLU A 12 -11.08 11.21 -4.94
N ASP A 13 -11.70 11.82 -3.92
CA ASP A 13 -11.62 13.26 -3.68
C ASP A 13 -10.16 13.71 -3.50
N VAL A 14 -9.40 13.03 -2.64
CA VAL A 14 -7.99 13.36 -2.42
C VAL A 14 -7.15 13.18 -3.69
N ILE A 15 -7.39 12.11 -4.44
CA ILE A 15 -6.68 11.87 -5.70
C ILE A 15 -7.02 12.97 -6.71
N GLY A 16 -8.31 13.32 -6.85
CA GLY A 16 -8.78 14.40 -7.72
C GLY A 16 -8.12 15.73 -7.39
N ASP A 17 -8.09 16.10 -6.11
CA ASP A 17 -7.45 17.34 -5.65
C ASP A 17 -5.94 17.36 -5.96
N VAL A 18 -5.23 16.26 -5.72
CA VAL A 18 -3.80 16.14 -6.02
C VAL A 18 -3.55 16.28 -7.52
N PHE A 19 -4.31 15.59 -8.36
CA PHE A 19 -4.17 15.73 -9.81
C PHE A 19 -4.53 17.11 -10.32
N PHE A 20 -5.53 17.76 -9.73
CA PHE A 20 -5.87 19.14 -10.08
C PHE A 20 -4.73 20.11 -9.80
N VAL A 21 -4.09 19.99 -8.63
CA VAL A 21 -2.92 20.83 -8.26
C VAL A 21 -1.76 20.55 -9.22
N ILE A 22 -1.46 19.28 -9.50
CA ILE A 22 -0.41 18.87 -10.45
C ILE A 22 -0.68 19.46 -11.83
N TRP A 23 -1.91 19.40 -12.31
CA TRP A 23 -2.30 19.97 -13.61
C TRP A 23 -2.14 21.48 -13.64
N LYS A 24 -2.55 22.17 -12.59
CA LYS A 24 -2.43 23.62 -12.46
C LYS A 24 -0.97 24.06 -12.50
N GLU A 25 -0.10 23.32 -11.84
CA GLU A 25 1.33 23.62 -11.71
C GLU A 25 2.21 22.78 -12.65
N ARG A 26 1.65 22.30 -13.75
CA ARG A 26 2.33 21.39 -14.69
C ARG A 26 3.67 21.89 -15.23
N SER A 27 3.89 23.20 -15.25
CA SER A 27 5.18 23.79 -15.66
C SER A 27 6.34 23.43 -14.72
N MET A 28 6.04 23.08 -13.46
CA MET A 28 7.05 22.66 -12.48
C MET A 28 7.38 21.17 -12.57
N LEU A 29 6.60 20.38 -13.30
CA LEU A 29 6.81 18.92 -13.39
C LEU A 29 8.16 18.55 -14.00
N THR A 30 8.66 19.39 -14.92
CA THR A 30 9.98 19.20 -15.56
C THR A 30 11.15 19.36 -14.59
N SER A 31 10.92 20.02 -13.45
CA SER A 31 11.95 20.26 -12.43
C SER A 31 11.94 19.19 -11.32
N ILE A 32 10.97 18.28 -11.33
CA ILE A 32 10.84 17.22 -10.32
C ILE A 32 11.66 16.02 -10.76
N PRO A 33 12.76 15.69 -10.08
CA PRO A 33 13.66 14.61 -10.53
C PRO A 33 13.02 13.23 -10.43
N ASN A 34 12.13 13.00 -9.44
CA ASN A 34 11.43 11.73 -9.23
C ASN A 34 9.94 11.99 -9.04
N PHE A 35 9.18 11.86 -10.13
CA PHE A 35 7.76 12.15 -10.14
C PHE A 35 6.93 11.14 -9.31
N HIS A 36 7.33 9.89 -9.30
CA HIS A 36 6.62 8.82 -8.60
C HIS A 36 6.55 9.03 -7.07
N PRO A 37 7.67 9.19 -6.34
CA PRO A 37 7.64 9.54 -4.92
C PRO A 37 6.92 10.86 -4.63
N TYR A 38 7.01 11.84 -5.53
CA TYR A 38 6.31 13.12 -5.39
C TYR A 38 4.79 12.95 -5.33
N ILE A 39 4.20 12.20 -6.28
CA ILE A 39 2.76 11.92 -6.27
C ILE A 39 2.34 11.20 -4.99
N TYR A 40 3.08 10.15 -4.59
CA TYR A 40 2.76 9.41 -3.37
C TYR A 40 2.81 10.29 -2.13
N GLN A 41 3.80 11.18 -2.03
CA GLN A 41 3.90 12.13 -0.92
C GLN A 41 2.74 13.13 -0.94
N ALA A 42 2.34 13.64 -2.10
CA ALA A 42 1.21 14.54 -2.25
C ALA A 42 -0.12 13.87 -1.83
N VAL A 43 -0.38 12.67 -2.32
CA VAL A 43 -1.56 11.88 -1.94
C VAL A 43 -1.56 11.56 -0.45
N ARG A 44 -0.43 11.12 0.12
CA ARG A 44 -0.30 10.87 1.56
C ARG A 44 -0.62 12.12 2.37
N ASN A 45 -0.07 13.26 1.98
CA ASN A 45 -0.32 14.53 2.69
C ASN A 45 -1.79 14.94 2.59
N GLY A 46 -2.43 14.76 1.44
CA GLY A 46 -3.86 14.95 1.25
C GLY A 46 -4.67 14.07 2.20
N CYS A 47 -4.37 12.77 2.26
CA CYS A 47 -5.02 11.84 3.19
C CYS A 47 -4.87 12.26 4.65
N LEU A 48 -3.65 12.65 5.06
CA LEU A 48 -3.42 13.12 6.42
C LEU A 48 -4.19 14.39 6.77
N ASN A 49 -4.37 15.30 5.80
CA ASN A 49 -5.20 16.50 6.00
C ASN A 49 -6.67 16.14 6.21
N VAL A 50 -7.21 15.21 5.42
CA VAL A 50 -8.58 14.70 5.59
C VAL A 50 -8.76 14.05 6.96
N LEU A 51 -7.82 13.21 7.40
CA LEU A 51 -7.84 12.59 8.73
C LEU A 51 -7.79 13.63 9.86
N LYS A 52 -6.95 14.66 9.73
CA LYS A 52 -6.84 15.75 10.72
C LYS A 52 -8.08 16.66 10.77
N SER A 53 -8.76 16.87 9.65
CA SER A 53 -9.97 17.68 9.59
C SER A 53 -11.18 17.04 10.27
N GLY A 54 -11.06 15.79 10.74
CA GLY A 54 -12.15 15.05 11.38
C GLY A 54 -13.28 14.65 10.43
N TYR A 55 -13.09 14.81 9.13
CA TYR A 55 -14.12 14.49 8.13
C TYR A 55 -14.53 13.02 8.16
N ILE A 56 -13.63 12.11 8.51
CA ILE A 56 -13.88 10.67 8.59
C ILE A 56 -14.30 10.21 9.99
N SER A 57 -14.05 11.02 11.04
CA SER A 57 -14.38 10.66 12.43
C SER A 57 -15.90 10.55 12.71
N LYS A 58 -16.75 10.86 11.74
CA LYS A 58 -18.24 10.86 11.88
C LYS A 58 -18.95 9.92 10.92
N ARG A 59 -18.28 9.11 10.15
CA ARG A 59 -18.90 8.11 9.26
C ARG A 59 -18.44 6.71 9.62
N ASP A 60 -19.28 6.09 10.38
CA ASP A 60 -19.73 4.70 10.40
C ASP A 60 -18.77 3.59 9.95
N ASP A 61 -18.80 2.52 10.76
CA ASP A 61 -18.49 1.13 10.49
C ASP A 61 -18.19 0.85 9.01
N ILE A 62 -16.90 0.77 8.73
CA ILE A 62 -16.42 0.43 7.40
C ILE A 62 -16.63 -1.07 7.22
N PRO A 63 -17.45 -1.50 6.25
CA PRO A 63 -17.42 -2.90 5.85
C PRO A 63 -16.00 -3.23 5.43
N ASP A 64 -15.51 -4.39 5.84
CA ASP A 64 -14.28 -5.03 5.32
C ASP A 64 -14.39 -5.13 3.80
N THR A 65 -14.09 -4.02 3.12
CA THR A 65 -14.00 -4.02 1.67
C THR A 65 -12.77 -4.84 1.35
N GLU A 66 -13.00 -6.03 0.82
CA GLU A 66 -11.96 -6.92 0.32
C GLU A 66 -11.01 -6.12 -0.57
N LEU A 67 -9.85 -5.78 -0.02
CA LEU A 67 -8.75 -5.22 -0.79
C LEU A 67 -8.39 -6.28 -1.84
N GLN A 68 -8.81 -6.07 -3.07
CA GLN A 68 -8.38 -6.89 -4.19
C GLN A 68 -6.87 -6.69 -4.37
N ILE A 69 -6.13 -7.62 -3.81
CA ILE A 69 -4.69 -7.67 -3.97
C ILE A 69 -4.44 -8.50 -5.23
N ASN A 70 -4.30 -7.84 -6.37
CA ASN A 70 -3.83 -8.48 -7.59
C ASN A 70 -2.32 -8.65 -7.51
N ILE A 71 -1.86 -9.77 -6.94
CA ILE A 71 -0.42 -10.03 -6.78
C ILE A 71 0.14 -10.95 -7.88
N PHE A 72 -0.70 -11.67 -8.63
CA PHE A 72 -0.20 -12.62 -9.64
C PHE A 72 -1.09 -12.71 -10.86
N ASN A 73 -0.45 -12.78 -12.05
CA ASN A 73 -1.05 -13.21 -13.29
C ASN A 73 -1.26 -14.74 -13.24
N GLU A 74 -2.46 -15.18 -13.56
CA GLU A 74 -2.87 -16.59 -13.51
C GLU A 74 -2.11 -17.44 -14.52
N THR A 75 -1.45 -18.49 -14.06
CA THR A 75 -1.02 -19.63 -14.86
C THR A 75 -1.75 -20.89 -14.39
N PRO A 76 -2.35 -21.69 -15.29
CA PRO A 76 -3.21 -22.80 -14.90
C PRO A 76 -2.41 -24.10 -14.74
N LEU A 77 -1.83 -24.33 -13.57
CA LEU A 77 -1.34 -25.67 -13.18
C LEU A 77 -1.39 -25.79 -11.65
N ASP A 78 -2.14 -26.79 -11.18
CA ASP A 78 -2.46 -27.09 -9.77
C ASP A 78 -3.39 -26.08 -9.07
N GLU A 79 -4.62 -25.97 -9.58
CA GLU A 79 -5.60 -24.98 -9.15
C GLU A 79 -5.94 -24.98 -7.65
N LEU A 80 -5.94 -26.11 -6.95
CA LEU A 80 -6.40 -26.14 -5.56
C LEU A 80 -5.30 -25.73 -4.58
N SER A 81 -4.13 -26.34 -4.69
CA SER A 81 -2.97 -26.00 -3.83
C SER A 81 -2.47 -24.56 -4.06
N TYR A 82 -2.59 -24.07 -5.30
CA TYR A 82 -2.24 -22.71 -5.63
C TYR A 82 -3.21 -21.68 -5.02
N LYS A 83 -4.52 -21.96 -5.09
CA LYS A 83 -5.56 -21.11 -4.48
C LYS A 83 -5.41 -21.04 -2.96
N GLU A 84 -5.12 -22.17 -2.31
CA GLU A 84 -4.87 -22.22 -0.86
C GLU A 84 -3.61 -21.42 -0.47
N LEU A 85 -2.51 -21.60 -1.20
CA LEU A 85 -1.27 -20.83 -0.99
C LEU A 85 -1.50 -19.34 -1.18
N HIS A 86 -2.17 -18.95 -2.27
CA HIS A 86 -2.51 -17.56 -2.56
C HIS A 86 -3.38 -16.95 -1.45
N HIS A 87 -4.38 -17.69 -0.98
CA HIS A 87 -5.23 -17.27 0.12
C HIS A 87 -4.41 -17.07 1.40
N ALA A 88 -3.51 -18.00 1.74
CA ALA A 88 -2.65 -17.90 2.91
C ALA A 88 -1.74 -16.67 2.85
N VAL A 89 -1.13 -16.39 1.70
CA VAL A 89 -0.32 -15.18 1.47
C VAL A 89 -1.15 -13.92 1.63
N LYS A 90 -2.36 -13.87 1.02
CA LYS A 90 -3.28 -12.75 1.12
C LYS A 90 -3.65 -12.47 2.58
N GLN A 91 -4.02 -13.50 3.33
CA GLN A 91 -4.35 -13.39 4.76
C GLN A 91 -3.16 -12.93 5.60
N ALA A 92 -1.96 -13.43 5.31
CA ALA A 92 -0.74 -12.99 5.99
C ALA A 92 -0.49 -11.49 5.76
N ILE A 93 -0.67 -10.99 4.54
CA ILE A 93 -0.51 -9.56 4.22
C ILE A 93 -1.58 -8.72 4.92
N ILE A 94 -2.84 -9.16 4.94
CA ILE A 94 -3.93 -8.46 5.62
C ILE A 94 -3.66 -8.40 7.14
N SER A 95 -3.09 -9.45 7.73
CA SER A 95 -2.76 -9.50 9.16
C SER A 95 -1.54 -8.66 9.56
N LEU A 96 -0.81 -8.08 8.60
CA LEU A 96 0.29 -7.16 8.92
C LEU A 96 -0.25 -5.89 9.60
N PRO A 97 0.48 -5.34 10.59
CA PRO A 97 0.19 -4.01 11.10
C PRO A 97 0.12 -3.01 9.94
N GLU A 98 -0.80 -2.06 10.01
CA GLU A 98 -1.10 -1.11 8.93
C GLU A 98 0.15 -0.48 8.32
N ARG A 99 1.03 0.06 9.15
CA ARG A 99 2.29 0.66 8.70
C ARG A 99 3.20 -0.32 7.97
N CYS A 100 3.28 -1.56 8.45
CA CYS A 100 4.05 -2.63 7.84
C CYS A 100 3.48 -3.01 6.48
N ARG A 101 2.16 -3.12 6.39
CA ARG A 101 1.42 -3.44 5.16
C ARG A 101 1.59 -2.35 4.10
N ILE A 102 1.50 -1.07 4.48
CA ILE A 102 1.74 0.07 3.57
C ILE A 102 3.14 -0.02 2.97
N ILE A 103 4.18 -0.15 3.82
CA ILE A 103 5.58 -0.24 3.38
C ILE A 103 5.80 -1.46 2.47
N PHE A 104 5.20 -2.60 2.82
CA PHE A 104 5.30 -3.82 2.02
C PHE A 104 4.68 -3.63 0.63
N LYS A 105 3.50 -3.02 0.54
CA LYS A 105 2.83 -2.73 -0.74
C LYS A 105 3.66 -1.77 -1.59
N MET A 106 4.13 -0.67 -1.03
CA MET A 106 4.98 0.28 -1.76
C MET A 106 6.24 -0.39 -2.34
N ALA A 107 6.83 -1.33 -1.60
CA ALA A 107 8.03 -2.04 -2.06
C ALA A 107 7.73 -3.12 -3.11
N LYS A 108 6.53 -3.75 -3.09
CA LYS A 108 6.22 -4.93 -3.90
C LYS A 108 5.28 -4.67 -5.06
N GLU A 109 4.25 -3.83 -4.86
CA GLU A 109 3.30 -3.49 -5.90
C GLU A 109 3.76 -2.27 -6.70
N GLU A 110 4.40 -1.29 -6.03
CA GLU A 110 4.84 -0.04 -6.65
C GLU A 110 6.35 -0.03 -6.97
N GLU A 111 7.04 -1.14 -6.71
CA GLU A 111 8.47 -1.33 -6.99
C GLU A 111 9.38 -0.22 -6.46
N MET A 112 8.90 0.55 -5.46
CA MET A 112 9.67 1.63 -4.87
C MET A 112 10.87 1.10 -4.11
N ASN A 113 12.02 1.77 -4.26
CA ASN A 113 13.19 1.43 -3.46
C ASN A 113 13.04 1.91 -2.01
N HIS A 114 13.83 1.35 -1.10
CA HIS A 114 13.68 1.62 0.35
C HIS A 114 13.89 3.11 0.71
N ARG A 115 14.72 3.84 -0.06
CA ARG A 115 14.95 5.27 0.16
C ARG A 115 13.74 6.10 -0.24
N GLU A 116 13.16 5.80 -1.40
CA GLU A 116 11.94 6.45 -1.88
C GLU A 116 10.77 6.24 -0.91
N ILE A 117 10.62 5.01 -0.37
CA ILE A 117 9.62 4.71 0.65
C ILE A 117 9.89 5.53 1.93
N ALA A 118 11.15 5.61 2.37
CA ALA A 118 11.54 6.36 3.56
C ALA A 118 11.23 7.85 3.41
N GLU A 119 11.55 8.45 2.27
CA GLU A 119 11.25 9.83 1.93
C GLU A 119 9.74 10.06 1.85
N THR A 120 9.02 9.22 1.10
CA THR A 120 7.56 9.33 0.91
C THR A 120 6.81 9.27 2.24
N LEU A 121 7.19 8.37 3.13
CA LEU A 121 6.55 8.20 4.43
C LEU A 121 7.13 9.09 5.53
N ASN A 122 8.18 9.87 5.22
CA ASN A 122 8.93 10.67 6.16
C ASN A 122 9.39 9.85 7.39
N VAL A 123 10.08 8.75 7.11
CA VAL A 123 10.61 7.85 8.12
C VAL A 123 12.08 7.53 7.84
N LYS A 124 12.79 7.00 8.84
CA LYS A 124 14.18 6.57 8.64
C LYS A 124 14.25 5.31 7.77
N LEU A 125 15.29 5.20 6.95
CA LEU A 125 15.54 4.04 6.09
C LEU A 125 15.53 2.72 6.89
N CYS A 126 16.20 2.69 8.04
CA CYS A 126 16.22 1.52 8.92
C CYS A 126 14.82 1.10 9.42
N THR A 127 13.87 2.04 9.51
CA THR A 127 12.47 1.72 9.83
C THR A 127 11.81 0.96 8.69
N VAL A 128 12.04 1.38 7.44
CA VAL A 128 11.52 0.69 6.24
C VAL A 128 12.07 -0.74 6.19
N GLU A 129 13.38 -0.90 6.31
CA GLU A 129 14.07 -2.20 6.28
C GLU A 129 13.53 -3.14 7.37
N ARG A 130 13.36 -2.64 8.60
CA ARG A 130 12.81 -3.41 9.71
C ARG A 130 11.37 -3.85 9.43
N GLN A 131 10.53 -2.98 8.90
CA GLN A 131 9.13 -3.31 8.57
C GLN A 131 9.06 -4.36 7.45
N LEU A 132 9.91 -4.25 6.44
CA LEU A 132 9.99 -5.25 5.35
C LEU A 132 10.49 -6.60 5.87
N LEU A 133 11.42 -6.61 6.82
CA LEU A 133 11.88 -7.84 7.46
C LEU A 133 10.74 -8.53 8.23
N LEU A 134 9.95 -7.76 8.99
CA LEU A 134 8.79 -8.28 9.72
C LEU A 134 7.71 -8.81 8.76
N ALA A 135 7.43 -8.11 7.67
CA ALA A 135 6.49 -8.57 6.65
C ALA A 135 6.94 -9.92 6.04
N LYS A 136 8.20 -9.99 5.62
CA LYS A 136 8.78 -11.22 5.06
C LYS A 136 8.71 -12.40 6.03
N ALA A 137 9.01 -12.17 7.32
CA ALA A 137 8.95 -13.21 8.35
C ALA A 137 7.52 -13.76 8.51
N LYS A 138 6.51 -12.89 8.61
CA LYS A 138 5.10 -13.29 8.71
C LYS A 138 4.60 -14.04 7.49
N ILE A 139 4.94 -13.56 6.29
CA ILE A 139 4.55 -14.25 5.05
C ILE A 139 5.22 -15.61 4.96
N LYS A 140 6.52 -15.70 5.28
CA LYS A 140 7.26 -16.98 5.31
C LYS A 140 6.63 -17.99 6.27
N GLU A 141 6.20 -17.54 7.44
CA GLU A 141 5.50 -18.40 8.42
C GLU A 141 4.18 -18.92 7.85
N ALA A 142 3.40 -18.07 7.20
CA ALA A 142 2.11 -18.46 6.60
C ALA A 142 2.25 -19.47 5.45
N ILE A 143 3.33 -19.41 4.67
CA ILE A 143 3.56 -20.32 3.54
C ILE A 143 4.30 -21.62 3.95
N LYS A 144 4.86 -21.68 5.16
CA LYS A 144 5.63 -22.84 5.63
C LYS A 144 4.89 -24.18 5.47
N PRO A 145 3.59 -24.31 5.83
CA PRO A 145 2.85 -25.57 5.68
C PRO A 145 2.74 -26.05 4.22
N PHE A 146 2.84 -25.16 3.25
CA PHE A 146 2.77 -25.47 1.83
C PHE A 146 4.13 -25.90 1.28
N LEU A 147 5.24 -25.35 1.84
CA LEU A 147 6.60 -25.73 1.45
C LEU A 147 7.01 -27.11 1.98
N GLU A 148 6.41 -27.57 3.09
CA GLU A 148 6.66 -28.88 3.68
C GLU A 148 5.89 -30.01 2.96
N LYS A 149 4.95 -29.66 2.06
CA LYS A 149 4.16 -30.62 1.25
C LYS A 149 4.72 -30.82 -0.16
N LEU A 150 5.74 -30.06 -0.54
CA LEU A 150 6.46 -30.16 -1.82
C LEU A 150 7.69 -31.06 -1.69
#